data_3aa41688ef4941c30dc4e317d8064a01
#
_entry.id   3aa41688ef4941c30dc4e317d8064a01
#
_cell.length_a   1.000
_cell.length_b   1.000
_cell.length_c   1.000
_cell.angle_alpha   90.00
_cell.angle_beta   90.00
_cell.angle_gamma   90.00
#
_symmetry.space_group_name_H-M   'P 1'
#
loop_
_entity.id
_entity.type
_entity.pdbx_description
1 polymer ?
#
loop_
_entity_poly.entity_id
_entity_poly.type
_entity_poly.pdbx_seq_one_letter_code
_entity_poly.pdbx_strand_id
1 'polypeptide(L)'
;MNITAILLAAAIVGGAGLFIGIFLGVSGKKFAVEVDEREEAILDVLPGNNCGGCGYAGCSGLAAAIAQGKADVGGCPVGGASVAGKIGEIMGVDASASERKTAFVKCGGTCEKTKSEYEYYGIK
;
A
#
# COMPACT_ATOMS: atom_id res chain seq x y z
N MET A 1 38.96 -14.33 -37.30
CA MET A 1 38.15 -13.47 -36.42
C MET A 1 38.55 -12.02 -36.67
N ASN A 2 37.63 -11.18 -37.15
CA ASN A 2 37.93 -9.77 -37.45
C ASN A 2 37.91 -8.96 -36.17
N ILE A 3 39.06 -8.58 -35.66
CA ILE A 3 39.24 -7.77 -34.45
C ILE A 3 38.43 -6.44 -34.55
N THR A 4 38.40 -5.84 -35.74
CA THR A 4 37.62 -4.64 -36.02
C THR A 4 36.11 -4.85 -35.80
N ALA A 5 35.54 -5.98 -36.19
CA ALA A 5 34.12 -6.27 -35.99
C ALA A 5 33.80 -6.46 -34.50
N ILE A 6 34.70 -7.07 -33.74
CA ILE A 6 34.55 -7.25 -32.28
C ILE A 6 34.60 -5.91 -31.56
N LEU A 7 35.56 -5.05 -31.91
CA LEU A 7 35.67 -3.72 -31.32
C LEU A 7 34.44 -2.84 -31.64
N LEU A 8 33.94 -2.96 -32.86
CA LEU A 8 32.76 -2.17 -33.29
C LEU A 8 31.50 -2.65 -32.56
N ALA A 9 31.32 -3.96 -32.42
CA ALA A 9 30.19 -4.50 -31.64
C ALA A 9 30.30 -4.10 -30.16
N ALA A 10 31.47 -4.18 -29.55
CA ALA A 10 31.69 -3.78 -28.17
C ALA A 10 31.41 -2.27 -27.95
N ALA A 11 31.82 -1.42 -28.91
CA ALA A 11 31.56 0.02 -28.85
C ALA A 11 30.05 0.35 -28.96
N ILE A 12 29.32 -0.35 -29.83
CA ILE A 12 27.86 -0.15 -29.97
C ILE A 12 27.12 -0.58 -28.68
N VAL A 13 27.41 -1.77 -28.18
CA VAL A 13 26.76 -2.28 -26.98
C VAL A 13 27.14 -1.45 -25.75
N GLY A 14 28.41 -1.09 -25.60
CA GLY A 14 28.89 -0.24 -24.51
C GLY A 14 28.30 1.16 -24.57
N GLY A 15 28.23 1.76 -25.75
CA GLY A 15 27.62 3.07 -25.96
C GLY A 15 26.12 3.07 -25.64
N ALA A 16 25.39 2.06 -26.09
CA ALA A 16 23.97 1.92 -25.78
C ALA A 16 23.73 1.72 -24.27
N GLY A 17 24.54 0.87 -23.62
CA GLY A 17 24.45 0.64 -22.18
C GLY A 17 24.73 1.91 -21.36
N LEU A 18 25.74 2.66 -21.75
CA LEU A 18 26.10 3.92 -21.10
C LEU A 18 24.99 4.98 -21.26
N PHE A 19 24.42 5.09 -22.45
CA PHE A 19 23.30 6.01 -22.72
C PHE A 19 22.08 5.66 -21.88
N ILE A 20 21.67 4.39 -21.84
CA ILE A 20 20.54 3.93 -21.04
C ILE A 20 20.81 4.13 -19.54
N GLY A 21 22.03 3.83 -19.09
CA GLY A 21 22.42 4.00 -17.68
C GLY A 21 22.34 5.46 -17.21
N ILE A 22 22.86 6.39 -18.02
CA ILE A 22 22.77 7.83 -17.73
C ILE A 22 21.32 8.29 -17.75
N PHE A 23 20.55 7.88 -18.75
CA PHE A 23 19.13 8.26 -18.87
C PHE A 23 18.31 7.79 -17.66
N LEU A 24 18.47 6.53 -17.26
CA LEU A 24 17.79 5.99 -16.09
C LEU A 24 18.26 6.67 -14.79
N GLY A 25 19.56 6.94 -14.65
CA GLY A 25 20.10 7.63 -13.47
C GLY A 25 19.57 9.05 -13.32
N VAL A 26 19.50 9.81 -14.41
CA VAL A 26 18.92 11.17 -14.40
C VAL A 26 17.42 11.13 -14.15
N SER A 27 16.71 10.21 -14.83
CA SER A 27 15.27 10.04 -14.64
C SER A 27 14.95 9.62 -13.20
N GLY A 28 15.70 8.69 -12.63
CA GLY A 28 15.52 8.26 -11.24
C GLY A 28 15.67 9.41 -10.24
N LYS A 29 16.66 10.30 -10.42
CA LYS A 29 16.80 11.50 -9.59
C LYS A 29 15.67 12.52 -9.78
N LYS A 30 15.23 12.72 -11.02
CA LYS A 30 14.22 13.74 -11.33
C LYS A 30 12.82 13.32 -10.91
N PHE A 31 12.54 12.00 -10.92
CA PHE A 31 11.27 11.43 -10.51
C PHE A 31 11.33 10.78 -9.12
N ALA A 32 12.40 11.02 -8.35
CA ALA A 32 12.45 10.60 -6.96
C ALA A 32 11.32 11.31 -6.20
N VAL A 33 10.39 10.53 -5.68
CA VAL A 33 9.37 11.01 -4.75
C VAL A 33 10.06 11.16 -3.40
N GLU A 34 10.06 12.36 -2.84
CA GLU A 34 10.49 12.56 -1.45
C GLU A 34 9.50 11.82 -0.56
N VAL A 35 9.96 10.73 0.05
CA VAL A 35 9.18 10.02 1.06
C VAL A 35 9.29 10.84 2.34
N ASP A 36 8.15 11.24 2.89
CA ASP A 36 8.11 11.96 4.17
C ASP A 36 8.57 10.98 5.27
N GLU A 37 9.52 11.38 6.12
CA GLU A 37 9.99 10.57 7.25
C GLU A 37 8.85 10.12 8.17
N ARG A 38 7.77 10.90 8.23
CA ARG A 38 6.55 10.53 8.94
C ARG A 38 5.81 9.36 8.31
N GLU A 39 5.82 9.26 6.98
CA GLU A 39 5.19 8.15 6.25
C GLU A 39 5.86 6.83 6.62
N GLU A 40 7.21 6.81 6.64
CA GLU A 40 7.99 5.63 7.01
C GLU A 40 7.75 5.26 8.48
N ALA A 41 7.78 6.23 9.39
CA ALA A 41 7.50 6.00 10.80
C ALA A 41 6.07 5.47 11.07
N ILE A 42 5.07 5.96 10.33
CA ILE A 42 3.69 5.47 10.41
C ILE A 42 3.59 4.05 9.85
N LEU A 43 4.29 3.76 8.75
CA LEU A 43 4.30 2.44 8.14
C LEU A 43 4.87 1.37 9.08
N ASP A 44 5.92 1.68 9.82
CA ASP A 44 6.53 0.79 10.81
C ASP A 44 5.60 0.45 11.99
N VAL A 45 4.72 1.38 12.36
CA VAL A 45 3.74 1.17 13.43
C VAL A 45 2.52 0.39 12.95
N LEU A 46 2.21 0.44 11.65
CA LEU A 46 1.09 -0.28 11.06
C LEU A 46 1.35 -1.81 11.05
N PRO A 47 0.30 -2.65 11.18
CA PRO A 47 0.44 -4.10 11.30
C PRO A 47 0.96 -4.82 10.04
N GLY A 48 1.17 -4.11 8.93
CA GLY A 48 1.77 -4.66 7.70
C GLY A 48 0.90 -5.67 6.92
N ASN A 49 -0.32 -5.92 7.35
CA ASN A 49 -1.19 -6.94 6.74
C ASN A 49 -1.65 -6.63 5.31
N ASN A 50 -1.53 -5.39 4.86
CA ASN A 50 -1.94 -4.92 3.52
C ASN A 50 -3.35 -5.38 3.10
N CYS A 51 -4.26 -5.55 4.07
CA CYS A 51 -5.58 -6.16 3.89
C CYS A 51 -6.59 -5.29 3.13
N GLY A 52 -6.31 -4.00 2.95
CA GLY A 52 -7.22 -3.05 2.30
C GLY A 52 -8.49 -2.71 3.10
N GLY A 53 -8.66 -3.23 4.33
CA GLY A 53 -9.85 -3.01 5.16
C GLY A 53 -10.07 -1.54 5.56
N CYS A 54 -9.06 -0.71 5.46
CA CYS A 54 -9.13 0.75 5.67
C CYS A 54 -9.59 1.52 4.42
N GLY A 55 -9.78 0.84 3.27
CA GLY A 55 -10.14 1.46 1.98
C GLY A 55 -8.95 1.97 1.16
N TYR A 56 -7.72 1.80 1.64
CA TYR A 56 -6.49 2.16 0.93
C TYR A 56 -5.81 0.92 0.33
N ALA A 57 -4.97 1.13 -0.68
CA ALA A 57 -4.27 0.07 -1.42
C ALA A 57 -3.11 -0.56 -0.61
N GLY A 58 -3.31 -0.83 0.66
CA GLY A 58 -2.32 -1.39 1.57
C GLY A 58 -1.88 -0.43 2.66
N CYS A 59 -1.01 -0.91 3.55
CA CYS A 59 -0.54 -0.11 4.69
C CYS A 59 0.28 1.12 4.26
N SER A 60 1.06 1.01 3.18
CA SER A 60 1.80 2.15 2.62
C SER A 60 0.88 3.26 2.10
N GLY A 61 -0.21 2.89 1.42
CA GLY A 61 -1.20 3.87 0.97
C GLY A 61 -1.92 4.58 2.12
N LEU A 62 -2.20 3.86 3.21
CA LEU A 62 -2.75 4.47 4.42
C LEU A 62 -1.73 5.37 5.11
N ALA A 63 -0.45 4.94 5.24
CA ALA A 63 0.61 5.74 5.84
C ALA A 63 0.80 7.08 5.11
N ALA A 64 0.90 7.04 3.78
CA ALA A 64 0.97 8.23 2.94
C ALA A 64 -0.24 9.16 3.11
N ALA A 65 -1.45 8.60 3.20
CA ALA A 65 -2.66 9.38 3.37
C ALA A 65 -2.73 10.06 4.77
N ILE A 66 -2.26 9.37 5.82
CA ILE A 66 -2.19 9.94 7.18
C ILE A 66 -1.11 11.02 7.23
N ALA A 67 0.08 10.79 6.69
CA ALA A 67 1.17 11.77 6.65
C ALA A 67 0.75 13.07 5.93
N GLN A 68 -0.09 12.95 4.89
CA GLN A 68 -0.68 14.08 4.16
C GLN A 68 -1.92 14.69 4.83
N GLY A 69 -2.36 14.16 5.98
CA GLY A 69 -3.57 14.63 6.66
C GLY A 69 -4.89 14.31 5.94
N LYS A 70 -4.87 13.40 4.97
CA LYS A 70 -6.06 12.97 4.20
C LYS A 70 -6.82 11.82 4.85
N ALA A 71 -6.18 11.10 5.75
CA ALA A 71 -6.77 9.99 6.48
C ALA A 71 -6.65 10.22 7.99
N ASP A 72 -7.59 9.68 8.73
CA ASP A 72 -7.59 9.73 10.19
C ASP A 72 -6.51 8.80 10.76
N VAL A 73 -5.88 9.21 11.86
CA VAL A 73 -4.87 8.43 12.61
C VAL A 73 -5.43 7.08 13.09
N GLY A 74 -6.73 7.00 13.32
CA GLY A 74 -7.46 5.78 13.70
C GLY A 74 -7.96 4.95 12.52
N GLY A 75 -7.58 5.26 11.29
CA GLY A 75 -8.10 4.65 10.07
C GLY A 75 -7.81 3.15 9.88
N CYS A 76 -6.91 2.54 10.67
CA CYS A 76 -6.61 1.11 10.57
C CYS A 76 -7.51 0.26 11.46
N PRO A 77 -8.45 -0.54 10.89
CA PRO A 77 -9.36 -1.37 11.69
C PRO A 77 -8.65 -2.53 12.41
N VAL A 78 -7.53 -3.00 11.87
CA VAL A 78 -6.74 -4.11 12.43
C VAL A 78 -5.85 -3.64 13.58
N GLY A 79 -5.26 -2.46 13.45
CA GLY A 79 -4.36 -1.88 14.46
C GLY A 79 -5.09 -1.40 15.72
N GLY A 80 -6.35 -1.00 15.57
CA GLY A 80 -7.18 -0.53 16.67
C GLY A 80 -6.60 0.70 17.40
N ALA A 81 -7.04 0.89 18.64
CA ALA A 81 -6.66 2.06 19.45
C ALA A 81 -5.16 2.13 19.78
N SER A 82 -4.47 0.98 19.90
CA SER A 82 -3.05 0.95 20.23
C SER A 82 -2.17 1.52 19.09
N VAL A 83 -2.51 1.19 17.86
CA VAL A 83 -1.80 1.71 16.67
C VAL A 83 -2.18 3.17 16.44
N ALA A 84 -3.46 3.51 16.59
CA ALA A 84 -3.93 4.89 16.50
C ALA A 84 -3.22 5.83 17.49
N GLY A 85 -3.00 5.39 18.73
CA GLY A 85 -2.27 6.15 19.74
C GLY A 85 -0.82 6.46 19.31
N LYS A 86 -0.10 5.44 18.84
CA LYS A 86 1.29 5.62 18.36
C LYS A 86 1.38 6.54 17.14
N ILE A 87 0.44 6.39 16.20
CA ILE A 87 0.38 7.27 15.02
C ILE A 87 0.04 8.70 15.45
N GLY A 88 -0.85 8.86 16.44
CA GLY A 88 -1.15 10.17 17.03
C GLY A 88 0.08 10.85 17.62
N GLU A 89 0.94 10.11 18.33
CA GLU A 89 2.20 10.62 18.85
C GLU A 89 3.15 11.11 17.73
N ILE A 90 3.24 10.34 16.63
CA ILE A 90 4.08 10.71 15.46
C ILE A 90 3.54 11.98 14.78
N MET A 91 2.23 12.08 14.65
CA MET A 91 1.57 13.22 14.00
C MET A 91 1.33 14.42 14.92
N GLY A 92 1.56 14.26 16.25
CA GLY A 92 1.28 15.31 17.24
C GLY A 92 -0.20 15.63 17.40
N VAL A 93 -1.08 14.66 17.12
CA VAL A 93 -2.54 14.80 17.21
C VAL A 93 -3.08 13.83 18.24
N ASP A 94 -4.02 14.29 19.07
CA ASP A 94 -4.71 13.38 19.97
C ASP A 94 -5.49 12.33 19.16
N ALA A 95 -5.07 11.08 19.29
CA ALA A 95 -5.77 9.96 18.69
C ALA A 95 -7.10 9.75 19.42
N SER A 96 -8.14 10.46 18.98
CA SER A 96 -9.50 10.11 19.35
C SER A 96 -9.75 8.73 18.74
N ALA A 97 -9.92 7.72 19.61
CA ALA A 97 -10.21 6.37 19.16
C ALA A 97 -11.42 6.42 18.24
N SER A 98 -11.19 6.15 16.94
CA SER A 98 -12.27 6.04 15.98
C SER A 98 -13.31 5.09 16.54
N GLU A 99 -14.55 5.51 16.65
CA GLU A 99 -15.65 4.66 17.11
C GLU A 99 -15.64 3.35 16.32
N ARG A 100 -15.59 2.25 17.03
CA ARG A 100 -15.56 0.93 16.41
C ARG A 100 -16.83 0.72 15.60
N LYS A 101 -16.76 0.91 14.29
CA LYS A 101 -17.87 0.65 13.37
C LYS A 101 -17.98 -0.86 13.16
N THR A 102 -19.06 -1.44 13.66
CA THR A 102 -19.36 -2.86 13.44
C THR A 102 -20.40 -2.97 12.35
N ALA A 103 -20.13 -3.77 11.33
CA ALA A 103 -21.13 -4.08 10.32
C ALA A 103 -22.24 -4.91 10.96
N PHE A 104 -23.45 -4.38 10.96
CA PHE A 104 -24.64 -5.07 11.45
C PHE A 104 -25.59 -5.32 10.30
N VAL A 105 -25.83 -6.59 9.99
CA VAL A 105 -26.78 -6.98 8.96
C VAL A 105 -28.17 -7.08 9.58
N LYS A 106 -29.04 -6.13 9.28
CA LYS A 106 -30.45 -6.18 9.65
C LYS A 106 -31.19 -7.14 8.72
N CYS A 107 -31.03 -8.43 8.95
CA CYS A 107 -31.75 -9.45 8.19
C CYS A 107 -32.77 -10.14 9.08
N GLY A 108 -34.04 -10.02 8.75
CA GLY A 108 -35.15 -10.79 9.36
C GLY A 108 -35.47 -12.07 8.59
N GLY A 109 -34.54 -12.54 7.73
CA GLY A 109 -34.71 -13.76 6.95
C GLY A 109 -34.60 -15.00 7.83
N THR A 110 -35.58 -15.90 7.71
CA THR A 110 -35.54 -17.25 8.25
C THR A 110 -35.51 -18.23 7.08
N CYS A 111 -35.13 -19.50 7.34
CA CYS A 111 -35.11 -20.53 6.30
C CYS A 111 -36.47 -20.67 5.61
N GLU A 112 -37.57 -20.41 6.31
CA GLU A 112 -38.94 -20.45 5.79
C GLU A 112 -39.26 -19.30 4.80
N LYS A 113 -38.50 -18.21 4.85
CA LYS A 113 -38.66 -17.03 3.96
C LYS A 113 -37.76 -17.06 2.74
N THR A 114 -36.97 -18.10 2.58
CA THR A 114 -36.08 -18.28 1.43
C THR A 114 -36.92 -18.54 0.17
N LYS A 115 -36.80 -17.67 -0.84
CA LYS A 115 -37.55 -17.80 -2.11
C LYS A 115 -36.96 -18.84 -3.07
N SER A 116 -35.69 -19.21 -2.87
CA SER A 116 -34.99 -20.21 -3.69
C SER A 116 -34.02 -20.98 -2.84
N GLU A 117 -34.11 -22.29 -2.88
CA GLU A 117 -33.13 -23.19 -2.31
C GLU A 117 -32.13 -23.55 -3.40
N TYR A 118 -30.84 -23.26 -3.15
CA TYR A 118 -29.76 -23.70 -4.04
C TYR A 118 -29.09 -24.91 -3.39
N GLU A 119 -29.16 -26.06 -4.08
CA GLU A 119 -28.32 -27.20 -3.73
C GLU A 119 -26.90 -26.93 -4.21
N TYR A 120 -25.96 -26.85 -3.26
CA TYR A 120 -24.55 -26.72 -3.58
C TYR A 120 -23.92 -28.09 -3.76
N TYR A 121 -23.68 -28.47 -5.01
CA TYR A 121 -22.89 -29.63 -5.37
C TYR A 121 -21.41 -29.29 -5.25
N GLY A 122 -20.89 -29.23 -4.02
CA GLY A 122 -19.48 -28.95 -3.76
C GLY A 122 -18.58 -30.08 -4.27
N ILE A 123 -17.34 -29.74 -4.58
CA ILE A 123 -16.29 -30.71 -4.90
C ILE A 123 -16.05 -31.55 -3.65
N LYS A 124 -16.20 -32.90 -3.79
CA LYS A 124 -15.87 -33.86 -2.73
C LYS A 124 -14.38 -34.07 -2.65
#